data_d4eaa443d9b0974aec63f67eb4e060d8
#
_entry.id   d4eaa443d9b0974aec63f67eb4e060d8
#
_cell.length_a   1.000
_cell.length_b   1.000
_cell.length_c   1.000
_cell.angle_alpha   90.00
_cell.angle_beta   90.00
_cell.angle_gamma   90.00
#
_symmetry.space_group_name_H-M   'P 1'
#
loop_
_entity.id
_entity.type
_entity.pdbx_description
1 polymer ?
#
loop_
_entity_poly.entity_id
_entity_poly.type
_entity_poly.pdbx_seq_one_letter_code
_entity_poly.pdbx_strand_id
1 'polypeptide(L)'
;GRIEIEAQNRSAEGAQREWRLGKFNITTPEASLTATGNWALLSRARGVAEPRSPERRTALNFKLDIRDSGDLLARFGMVNVVRRGKGRMEGQVGWIGAPFSPDFRTMAGQISINIESGQFLKADPGLAKLLSVLSLQSLPRRLSLDFRDVFSEGFAFDFVRGDMLIDQGVASTNN
;
A
#
# COMPACT_ATOMS: atom_id res chain seq x y z
N GLY A 1 4.34 19.17 -8.54
CA GLY A 1 4.98 18.01 -7.88
C GLY A 1 6.40 17.86 -8.36
N ARG A 2 7.22 17.19 -7.54
CA ARG A 2 8.62 16.89 -7.84
C ARG A 2 8.79 15.37 -7.81
N ILE A 3 9.55 14.84 -8.76
CA ILE A 3 9.91 13.42 -8.83
C ILE A 3 11.43 13.32 -8.88
N GLU A 4 12.00 12.46 -8.03
CA GLU A 4 13.41 12.13 -7.99
C GLU A 4 13.56 10.61 -8.05
N ILE A 5 14.38 10.12 -8.97
CA ILE A 5 14.64 8.68 -9.15
C ILE A 5 16.14 8.45 -9.20
N GLU A 6 16.62 7.50 -8.41
CA GLU A 6 17.97 7.00 -8.44
C GLU A 6 17.94 5.47 -8.52
N ALA A 7 18.42 4.92 -9.60
CA ALA A 7 18.45 3.48 -9.85
C ALA A 7 19.79 3.04 -10.38
N GLN A 8 20.23 1.85 -10.00
CA GLN A 8 21.52 1.28 -10.40
C GLN A 8 21.34 -0.16 -10.84
N ASN A 9 22.08 -0.51 -11.89
CA ASN A 9 22.22 -1.90 -12.30
C ASN A 9 23.53 -2.44 -11.69
N ARG A 10 23.40 -3.44 -10.82
CA ARG A 10 24.56 -4.09 -10.18
C ARG A 10 24.81 -5.45 -10.83
N SER A 11 26.05 -5.69 -11.23
CA SER A 11 26.54 -6.99 -11.64
C SER A 11 27.75 -7.27 -10.78
N ALA A 12 27.66 -8.25 -9.86
CA ALA A 12 28.82 -8.74 -9.15
C ALA A 12 29.45 -9.90 -9.96
N GLU A 13 30.78 -10.07 -9.89
CA GLU A 13 31.45 -11.21 -10.51
C GLU A 13 30.83 -12.52 -10.02
N GLY A 14 30.31 -13.34 -10.94
CA GLY A 14 29.61 -14.60 -10.62
C GLY A 14 28.20 -14.44 -10.05
N ALA A 15 27.70 -13.22 -9.87
CA ALA A 15 26.35 -12.96 -9.41
C ALA A 15 25.43 -12.51 -10.55
N GLN A 16 24.19 -12.90 -10.43
CA GLN A 16 23.14 -12.54 -11.37
C GLN A 16 22.86 -11.03 -11.31
N ARG A 17 22.58 -10.42 -12.46
CA ARG A 17 22.28 -8.99 -12.56
C ARG A 17 21.07 -8.62 -11.70
N GLU A 18 21.25 -7.63 -10.84
CA GLU A 18 20.23 -7.02 -10.01
C GLU A 18 20.01 -5.57 -10.41
N TRP A 19 18.76 -5.17 -10.61
CA TRP A 19 18.41 -3.77 -10.70
C TRP A 19 17.95 -3.28 -9.31
N ARG A 20 18.58 -2.20 -8.84
CA ARG A 20 18.32 -1.64 -7.51
C ARG A 20 17.78 -0.23 -7.61
N LEU A 21 16.64 0.00 -7.00
CA LEU A 21 16.06 1.31 -6.78
C LEU A 21 16.61 1.86 -5.46
N GLY A 22 17.59 2.75 -5.53
CA GLY A 22 18.18 3.38 -4.35
C GLY A 22 17.30 4.49 -3.78
N LYS A 23 16.59 5.21 -4.66
CA LYS A 23 15.72 6.31 -4.28
C LYS A 23 14.60 6.49 -5.29
N PHE A 24 13.39 6.57 -4.79
CA PHE A 24 12.23 7.00 -5.55
C PHE A 24 11.42 7.94 -4.66
N ASN A 25 11.36 9.21 -5.00
CA ASN A 25 10.62 10.21 -4.25
C ASN A 25 9.64 10.91 -5.16
N ILE A 26 8.38 10.99 -4.74
CA ILE A 26 7.36 11.82 -5.33
C ILE A 26 6.85 12.76 -4.25
N THR A 27 6.88 14.05 -4.51
CA THR A 27 6.33 15.05 -3.60
C THR A 27 5.26 15.86 -4.32
N THR A 28 4.08 15.89 -3.73
CA THR A 28 2.94 16.70 -4.14
C THR A 28 2.47 17.56 -2.96
N PRO A 29 1.58 18.54 -3.14
CA PRO A 29 1.04 19.30 -2.02
C PRO A 29 0.39 18.42 -0.96
N GLU A 30 -0.35 17.39 -1.37
CA GLU A 30 -1.15 16.51 -0.51
C GLU A 30 -0.39 15.33 0.08
N ALA A 31 0.76 14.91 -0.50
CA ALA A 31 1.51 13.76 0.00
C ALA A 31 2.99 13.76 -0.42
N SER A 32 3.76 12.89 0.24
CA SER A 32 5.14 12.58 -0.14
C SER A 32 5.35 11.07 -0.06
N LEU A 33 5.67 10.46 -1.21
CA LEU A 33 6.00 9.04 -1.33
C LEU A 33 7.51 8.88 -1.43
N THR A 34 8.08 8.01 -0.61
CA THR A 34 9.45 7.52 -0.75
C THR A 34 9.43 6.01 -0.93
N ALA A 35 10.28 5.50 -1.82
CA ALA A 35 10.42 4.06 -1.99
C ALA A 35 11.86 3.69 -2.34
N THR A 36 12.21 2.47 -1.94
CA THR A 36 13.45 1.76 -2.32
C THR A 36 13.10 0.32 -2.67
N GLY A 37 13.97 -0.35 -3.39
CA GLY A 37 13.67 -1.74 -3.71
C GLY A 37 14.67 -2.37 -4.67
N ASN A 38 14.34 -3.56 -5.12
CA ASN A 38 15.15 -4.28 -6.08
C ASN A 38 14.31 -5.18 -6.99
N TRP A 39 14.89 -5.51 -8.13
CA TRP A 39 14.40 -6.50 -9.05
C TRP A 39 15.54 -7.47 -9.38
N ALA A 40 15.42 -8.68 -8.85
CA ALA A 40 16.48 -9.68 -8.87
C ALA A 40 15.93 -11.06 -9.24
N LEU A 41 16.83 -11.95 -9.64
CA LEU A 41 16.47 -13.34 -9.84
C LEU A 41 16.04 -13.98 -8.51
N LEU A 42 14.99 -14.80 -8.57
CA LEU A 42 14.51 -15.52 -7.41
C LEU A 42 15.55 -16.59 -7.03
N SER A 43 16.22 -16.40 -5.89
CA SER A 43 17.10 -17.44 -5.32
C SER A 43 16.24 -18.57 -4.81
N ARG A 44 16.49 -19.77 -5.33
CA ARG A 44 15.85 -21.01 -4.83
C ARG A 44 16.78 -21.78 -3.92
N ALA A 45 16.21 -22.57 -3.04
CA ALA A 45 16.97 -23.47 -2.20
C ALA A 45 17.75 -24.48 -3.05
N ARG A 46 18.97 -24.84 -2.61
CA ARG A 46 19.80 -25.85 -3.26
C ARG A 46 19.01 -27.18 -3.43
N GLY A 47 18.99 -27.70 -4.66
CA GLY A 47 18.36 -29.02 -4.96
C GLY A 47 17.00 -28.95 -5.64
N VAL A 48 16.48 -27.76 -5.96
CA VAL A 48 15.26 -27.62 -6.75
C VAL A 48 15.64 -27.45 -8.22
N ALA A 49 14.99 -28.20 -9.13
CA ALA A 49 15.24 -28.13 -10.56
C ALA A 49 15.10 -26.70 -11.08
N GLU A 50 16.02 -26.27 -11.94
CA GLU A 50 15.94 -24.94 -12.55
C GLU A 50 14.68 -24.85 -13.44
N PRO A 51 13.89 -23.76 -13.31
CA PRO A 51 12.77 -23.54 -14.21
C PRO A 51 13.29 -23.27 -15.62
N ARG A 52 12.48 -23.60 -16.61
CA ARG A 52 12.79 -23.34 -18.03
C ARG A 52 13.04 -21.85 -18.34
N SER A 53 12.60 -20.96 -17.48
CA SER A 53 12.86 -19.52 -17.56
C SER A 53 13.22 -18.96 -16.17
N PRO A 54 14.26 -18.13 -16.06
CA PRO A 54 14.64 -17.52 -14.79
C PRO A 54 13.55 -16.55 -14.34
N GLU A 55 12.92 -16.86 -13.21
CA GLU A 55 11.93 -15.97 -12.59
C GLU A 55 12.62 -14.85 -11.82
N ARG A 56 12.13 -13.64 -11.96
CA ARG A 56 12.57 -12.47 -11.21
C ARG A 56 11.49 -12.00 -10.26
N ARG A 57 11.92 -11.50 -9.11
CA ARG A 57 11.05 -10.91 -8.11
C ARG A 57 11.35 -9.43 -7.99
N THR A 58 10.29 -8.64 -7.88
CA THR A 58 10.34 -7.26 -7.41
C THR A 58 10.05 -7.22 -5.93
N ALA A 59 10.82 -6.44 -5.19
CA ALA A 59 10.57 -6.13 -3.79
C ALA A 59 10.69 -4.62 -3.61
N LEU A 60 9.71 -4.01 -2.94
CA LEU A 60 9.65 -2.58 -2.66
C LEU A 60 9.39 -2.35 -1.16
N ASN A 61 10.14 -1.41 -0.60
CA ASN A 61 9.82 -0.79 0.68
C ASN A 61 9.34 0.62 0.38
N PHE A 62 8.23 1.03 0.95
CA PHE A 62 7.68 2.36 0.70
C PHE A 62 7.18 3.01 1.97
N LYS A 63 7.15 4.34 1.94
CA LYS A 63 6.57 5.21 2.94
C LYS A 63 5.84 6.34 2.25
N LEU A 64 4.58 6.51 2.57
CA LEU A 64 3.71 7.56 2.09
C LEU A 64 3.31 8.43 3.28
N ASP A 65 3.86 9.63 3.36
CA ASP A 65 3.43 10.65 4.33
C ASP A 65 2.30 11.46 3.69
N ILE A 66 1.12 11.46 4.30
CA ILE A 66 -0.12 12.05 3.80
C ILE A 66 -0.40 13.34 4.56
N ARG A 67 -0.52 14.45 3.86
CA ARG A 67 -0.87 15.77 4.41
C ARG A 67 -2.37 16.07 4.31
N ASP A 68 -3.00 15.56 3.26
CA ASP A 68 -4.45 15.59 3.08
C ASP A 68 -4.91 14.33 2.32
N SER A 69 -5.62 13.45 3.02
CA SER A 69 -6.07 12.20 2.42
C SER A 69 -7.24 12.39 1.46
N GLY A 70 -8.04 13.44 1.65
CA GLY A 70 -9.12 13.79 0.74
C GLY A 70 -8.61 14.22 -0.62
N ASP A 71 -7.66 15.16 -0.64
CA ASP A 71 -7.04 15.66 -1.87
C ASP A 71 -6.21 14.57 -2.56
N LEU A 72 -5.54 13.72 -1.77
CA LEU A 72 -4.80 12.57 -2.29
C LEU A 72 -5.73 11.58 -3.01
N LEU A 73 -6.85 11.20 -2.37
CA LEU A 73 -7.85 10.30 -2.96
C LEU A 73 -8.52 10.92 -4.20
N ALA A 74 -8.80 12.22 -4.17
CA ALA A 74 -9.36 12.95 -5.32
C ALA A 74 -8.42 12.88 -6.54
N ARG A 75 -7.10 12.91 -6.33
CA ARG A 75 -6.10 12.75 -7.40
C ARG A 75 -6.15 11.35 -8.06
N PHE A 76 -6.57 10.34 -7.32
CA PHE A 76 -6.83 8.99 -7.83
C PHE A 76 -8.25 8.79 -8.37
N GLY A 77 -9.01 9.87 -8.54
CA GLY A 77 -10.39 9.82 -9.06
C GLY A 77 -11.45 9.49 -8.00
N MET A 78 -11.05 9.32 -6.74
CA MET A 78 -11.97 9.06 -5.62
C MET A 78 -12.35 10.39 -4.95
N VAL A 79 -13.15 11.20 -5.64
CA VAL A 79 -13.59 12.51 -5.15
C VAL A 79 -14.67 12.37 -4.09
N ASN A 80 -14.69 13.28 -3.11
CA ASN A 80 -15.72 13.35 -2.06
C ASN A 80 -15.85 12.08 -1.19
N VAL A 81 -14.76 11.33 -1.02
CA VAL A 81 -14.72 10.12 -0.17
C VAL A 81 -14.36 10.48 1.25
N VAL A 82 -13.29 11.23 1.38
CA VAL A 82 -12.75 11.70 2.66
C VAL A 82 -12.51 13.19 2.58
N ARG A 83 -12.69 13.89 3.66
CA ARG A 83 -12.27 15.27 3.84
C ARG A 83 -11.20 15.34 4.91
N ARG A 84 -10.08 16.05 4.59
CA ARG A 84 -8.91 16.15 5.46
C ARG A 84 -8.28 14.77 5.72
N GLY A 85 -7.71 14.56 6.90
CA GLY A 85 -7.00 13.35 7.29
C GLY A 85 -5.52 13.43 6.94
N LYS A 86 -4.70 13.39 7.98
CA LYS A 86 -3.23 13.37 7.87
C LYS A 86 -2.73 12.03 8.38
N GLY A 87 -1.61 11.57 7.85
CA GLY A 87 -1.06 10.35 8.40
C GLY A 87 0.02 9.75 7.55
N ARG A 88 0.19 8.45 7.73
CA ARG A 88 1.22 7.68 7.09
C ARG A 88 0.72 6.31 6.68
N MET A 89 1.20 5.87 5.55
CA MET A 89 1.13 4.48 5.13
C MET A 89 2.55 4.02 4.79
N GLU A 90 2.96 2.87 5.31
CA GLU A 90 4.27 2.32 5.04
C GLU A 90 4.20 0.80 4.96
N GLY A 91 5.16 0.19 4.28
CA GLY A 91 5.17 -1.25 4.15
C GLY A 91 6.24 -1.79 3.21
N GLN A 92 6.20 -3.10 3.12
CA GLN A 92 6.97 -3.88 2.17
C GLN A 92 6.02 -4.70 1.32
N VAL A 93 6.23 -4.69 0.01
CA VAL A 93 5.49 -5.54 -0.93
C VAL A 93 6.45 -6.14 -1.94
N GLY A 94 6.15 -7.35 -2.38
CA GLY A 94 6.92 -8.00 -3.43
C GLY A 94 6.04 -8.90 -4.27
N TRP A 95 6.41 -9.10 -5.52
CA TRP A 95 5.71 -9.96 -6.48
C TRP A 95 6.68 -10.59 -7.46
N ILE A 96 6.25 -11.66 -8.11
CA ILE A 96 7.00 -12.26 -9.20
C ILE A 96 6.70 -11.46 -10.46
N GLY A 97 7.77 -10.94 -11.10
CA GLY A 97 7.63 -10.12 -12.30
C GLY A 97 8.40 -8.80 -12.25
N ALA A 98 8.19 -7.99 -13.28
CA ALA A 98 8.87 -6.71 -13.45
C ALA A 98 8.29 -5.62 -12.52
N PRO A 99 9.08 -4.58 -12.18
CA PRO A 99 8.65 -3.48 -11.30
C PRO A 99 7.40 -2.74 -11.78
N PHE A 100 7.25 -2.57 -13.09
CA PHE A 100 6.14 -1.83 -13.70
C PHE A 100 4.99 -2.74 -14.18
N SER A 101 5.03 -4.03 -13.86
CA SER A 101 4.00 -4.99 -14.20
C SER A 101 3.75 -5.92 -13.01
N PRO A 102 3.07 -5.42 -11.95
CA PRO A 102 2.82 -6.23 -10.76
C PRO A 102 1.86 -7.38 -11.06
N ASP A 103 2.26 -8.59 -10.68
CA ASP A 103 1.35 -9.73 -10.63
C ASP A 103 0.72 -9.80 -9.25
N PHE A 104 -0.51 -9.30 -9.14
CA PHE A 104 -1.24 -9.25 -7.88
C PHE A 104 -1.46 -10.64 -7.27
N ARG A 105 -1.51 -11.72 -8.06
CA ARG A 105 -1.71 -13.10 -7.56
C ARG A 105 -0.48 -13.63 -6.82
N THR A 106 0.69 -13.11 -7.11
CA THR A 106 1.94 -13.49 -6.45
C THR A 106 2.39 -12.46 -5.42
N MET A 107 1.58 -11.40 -5.24
CA MET A 107 1.91 -10.32 -4.31
C MET A 107 1.85 -10.80 -2.87
N ALA A 108 2.91 -10.50 -2.14
CA ALA A 108 3.03 -10.74 -0.71
C ALA A 108 3.70 -9.57 -0.03
N GLY A 109 3.36 -9.35 1.24
CA GLY A 109 3.95 -8.25 2.02
C GLY A 109 3.12 -7.83 3.20
N GLN A 110 3.49 -6.69 3.76
CA GLN A 110 2.77 -6.09 4.87
C GLN A 110 2.69 -4.57 4.68
N ILE A 111 1.56 -4.00 5.09
CA ILE A 111 1.29 -2.57 5.01
C ILE A 111 0.69 -2.12 6.33
N SER A 112 1.24 -1.05 6.90
CA SER A 112 0.66 -0.36 8.05
C SER A 112 0.09 0.98 7.61
N ILE A 113 -1.08 1.33 8.12
CA ILE A 113 -1.75 2.61 7.88
C ILE A 113 -2.10 3.28 9.22
N ASN A 114 -1.85 4.57 9.30
CA ASN A 114 -2.25 5.41 10.41
C ASN A 114 -2.65 6.79 9.89
N ILE A 115 -3.94 7.04 9.83
CA ILE A 115 -4.53 8.32 9.40
C ILE A 115 -5.21 8.95 10.62
N GLU A 116 -4.95 10.22 10.85
CA GLU A 116 -5.48 11.00 11.97
C GLU A 116 -6.47 12.05 11.46
N SER A 117 -7.52 12.27 12.23
CA SER A 117 -8.46 13.39 12.12
C SER A 117 -9.01 13.63 10.71
N GLY A 118 -9.97 12.85 10.32
CA GLY A 118 -10.66 13.02 9.05
C GLY A 118 -12.17 12.91 9.16
N GLN A 119 -12.82 13.08 8.04
CA GLN A 119 -14.25 12.89 7.91
C GLN A 119 -14.53 12.07 6.66
N PHE A 120 -15.12 10.89 6.81
CA PHE A 120 -15.74 10.21 5.69
C PHE A 120 -16.94 11.05 5.25
N LEU A 121 -16.97 11.40 3.99
CA LEU A 121 -18.11 12.00 3.35
C LEU A 121 -19.06 10.87 2.93
N LYS A 122 -20.15 11.18 2.29
CA LYS A 122 -21.15 10.19 1.88
C LYS A 122 -20.50 8.95 1.22
N ALA A 123 -20.64 7.78 1.86
CA ALA A 123 -19.96 6.59 1.39
C ALA A 123 -20.67 5.96 0.19
N ASP A 124 -19.93 5.73 -0.89
CA ASP A 124 -20.31 4.80 -1.93
C ASP A 124 -20.28 3.36 -1.35
N PRO A 125 -21.24 2.47 -1.68
CA PRO A 125 -21.27 1.09 -1.22
C PRO A 125 -19.97 0.29 -1.44
N GLY A 126 -19.16 0.67 -2.44
CA GLY A 126 -17.83 0.09 -2.68
C GLY A 126 -16.81 0.38 -1.58
N LEU A 127 -16.89 1.56 -0.95
CA LEU A 127 -16.00 1.95 0.15
C LEU A 127 -16.34 1.27 1.46
N ALA A 128 -17.60 0.92 1.71
CA ALA A 128 -17.98 0.15 2.87
C ALA A 128 -17.27 -1.21 2.91
N LYS A 129 -16.96 -1.80 1.76
CA LYS A 129 -16.16 -3.03 1.66
C LYS A 129 -14.67 -2.79 2.00
N LEU A 130 -14.09 -1.68 1.59
CA LEU A 130 -12.71 -1.32 1.97
C LEU A 130 -12.59 -1.03 3.47
N LEU A 131 -13.59 -0.35 4.04
CA LEU A 131 -13.64 -0.04 5.46
C LEU A 131 -13.90 -1.28 6.33
N SER A 132 -14.59 -2.31 5.80
CA SER A 132 -14.76 -3.58 6.50
C SER A 132 -13.45 -4.38 6.61
N VAL A 133 -12.49 -4.14 5.74
CA VAL A 133 -11.14 -4.73 5.79
C VAL A 133 -10.23 -3.96 6.76
N LEU A 134 -10.44 -2.64 6.87
CA LEU A 134 -9.80 -1.80 7.88
C LEU A 134 -10.63 -1.91 9.15
N SER A 135 -10.22 -2.77 10.06
CA SER A 135 -10.94 -3.03 11.32
C SER A 135 -11.19 -1.73 12.11
N LEU A 136 -12.43 -1.31 12.18
CA LEU A 136 -12.88 -0.21 13.04
C LEU A 136 -12.98 -0.66 14.51
N GLN A 137 -12.10 -1.54 14.98
CA GLN A 137 -12.12 -2.12 16.31
C GLN A 137 -11.95 -1.12 17.47
N SER A 138 -11.58 0.12 17.14
CA SER A 138 -11.45 1.19 18.13
C SER A 138 -12.75 1.96 18.39
N LEU A 139 -13.86 1.64 17.71
CA LEU A 139 -15.15 2.20 18.08
C LEU A 139 -15.66 1.53 19.38
N PRO A 140 -16.10 2.32 20.38
CA PRO A 140 -16.62 1.75 21.62
C PRO A 140 -17.73 0.72 21.33
N ARG A 141 -17.66 -0.46 21.95
CA ARG A 141 -18.57 -1.61 21.79
C ARG A 141 -20.07 -1.33 22.02
N ARG A 142 -20.47 -0.07 22.20
CA ARG A 142 -21.86 0.33 22.47
C ARG A 142 -22.63 0.85 21.27
N LEU A 143 -22.01 0.89 20.08
CA LEU A 143 -22.68 1.29 18.86
C LEU A 143 -23.01 0.04 18.03
N SER A 144 -24.08 -0.68 18.41
CA SER A 144 -24.81 -1.55 17.49
C SER A 144 -25.62 -0.70 16.50
N LEU A 145 -24.93 0.25 15.87
CA LEU A 145 -25.50 1.09 14.84
C LEU A 145 -25.52 0.31 13.53
N ASP A 146 -26.60 0.39 12.82
CA ASP A 146 -26.65 -0.01 11.43
C ASP A 146 -25.67 0.88 10.65
N PHE A 147 -24.49 0.34 10.37
CA PHE A 147 -23.40 1.08 9.70
C PHE A 147 -23.83 1.74 8.40
N ARG A 148 -24.91 1.26 7.77
CA ARG A 148 -25.45 1.85 6.54
C ARG A 148 -25.93 3.28 6.75
N ASP A 149 -26.59 3.56 7.88
CA ASP A 149 -27.14 4.89 8.16
C ASP A 149 -26.02 5.86 8.56
N VAL A 150 -25.03 5.40 9.32
CA VAL A 150 -23.86 6.22 9.71
C VAL A 150 -23.04 6.64 8.47
N PHE A 151 -22.86 5.75 7.51
CA PHE A 151 -22.13 6.04 6.28
C PHE A 151 -22.93 6.87 5.27
N SER A 152 -24.27 6.88 5.35
CA SER A 152 -25.11 7.65 4.41
C SER A 152 -24.98 9.16 4.61
N GLU A 153 -24.73 9.61 5.84
CA GLU A 153 -24.60 11.02 6.21
C GLU A 153 -23.12 11.48 6.32
N GLY A 154 -22.18 10.53 6.32
CA GLY A 154 -20.77 10.76 6.58
C GLY A 154 -20.46 10.84 8.07
N PHE A 155 -19.24 10.52 8.48
CA PHE A 155 -18.83 10.59 9.89
C PHE A 155 -17.39 11.05 10.06
N ALA A 156 -17.14 11.78 11.14
CA ALA A 156 -15.80 12.16 11.53
C ALA A 156 -15.12 11.03 12.29
N PHE A 157 -13.81 10.87 12.09
CA PHE A 157 -12.99 9.93 12.82
C PHE A 157 -11.75 10.63 13.40
N ASP A 158 -11.34 10.22 14.59
CA ASP A 158 -10.12 10.70 15.22
C ASP A 158 -8.89 10.01 14.65
N PHE A 159 -9.00 8.72 14.31
CA PHE A 159 -7.96 7.96 13.64
C PHE A 159 -8.52 6.74 12.90
N VAL A 160 -7.80 6.33 11.87
CA VAL A 160 -7.93 5.03 11.19
C VAL A 160 -6.56 4.38 11.23
N ARG A 161 -6.44 3.25 11.90
CA ARG A 161 -5.20 2.48 12.03
C ARG A 161 -5.45 1.04 11.64
N GLY A 162 -4.47 0.42 11.00
CA GLY A 162 -4.55 -0.99 10.67
C GLY A 162 -3.24 -1.51 10.12
N ASP A 163 -3.01 -2.79 10.41
CA ASP A 163 -1.94 -3.57 9.81
C ASP A 163 -2.55 -4.61 8.88
N MET A 164 -2.02 -4.68 7.67
CA MET A 164 -2.51 -5.55 6.62
C MET A 164 -1.40 -6.49 6.20
N LEU A 165 -1.68 -7.78 6.20
CA LEU A 165 -0.85 -8.81 5.60
C LEU A 165 -1.40 -9.15 4.23
N ILE A 166 -0.52 -9.19 3.24
CA ILE A 166 -0.83 -9.63 1.89
C ILE A 166 -0.13 -10.96 1.66
N ASP A 167 -0.87 -11.97 1.28
CA ASP A 167 -0.35 -13.27 0.90
C ASP A 167 -1.07 -13.78 -0.33
N GLN A 168 -0.30 -14.12 -1.38
CA GLN A 168 -0.82 -14.55 -2.68
C GLN A 168 -1.95 -13.64 -3.24
N GLY A 169 -1.78 -12.33 -3.07
CA GLY A 169 -2.75 -11.32 -3.53
C GLY A 169 -3.99 -11.17 -2.66
N VAL A 170 -4.10 -11.91 -1.57
CA VAL A 170 -5.18 -11.78 -0.60
C VAL A 170 -4.71 -10.91 0.55
N ALA A 171 -5.42 -9.82 0.80
CA ALA A 171 -5.16 -8.93 1.93
C ALA A 171 -6.01 -9.34 3.14
N SER A 172 -5.40 -9.47 4.29
CA SER A 172 -6.03 -9.75 5.57
C SER A 172 -5.54 -8.80 6.65
N THR A 173 -6.38 -8.51 7.64
CA THR A 173 -6.03 -7.71 8.82
C THR A 173 -6.26 -8.54 10.07
N ASN A 174 -5.41 -8.36 11.07
CA ASN A 174 -5.50 -9.04 12.37
C ASN A 174 -5.98 -8.09 13.48
N ASN A 175 -6.56 -6.97 13.13
CA ASN A 175 -7.04 -5.95 14.06
C ASN A 175 -8.48 -6.20 14.49
#